data_6e68821a1337acf77b7af700ea81df05
#
_entry.id   6e68821a1337acf77b7af700ea81df05
#
_cell.length_a   1.000
_cell.length_b   1.000
_cell.length_c   1.000
_cell.angle_alpha   90.00
_cell.angle_beta   90.00
_cell.angle_gamma   90.00
#
_symmetry.space_group_name_H-M   'P 1'
#
loop_
_entity.id
_entity.type
_entity.pdbx_description
1 polymer ?
#
loop_
_entity_poly.entity_id
_entity_poly.type
_entity_poly.pdbx_seq_one_letter_code
_entity_poly.pdbx_strand_id
1 'polypeptide(L)'
;MSWKKMLALALAGAMAVSALAGCHDSSEGPSKPGAPGSGGSGSAVQTGGKVDYDPEEAIAPYIDALPEIPEADKDLVIEMGYNNCDHMVAAIIGQDTGLYKALGLNVNITKTGQVATAMASGDMQVGYAGFGGLIQNVNKGARIMMPAGSHLGGAMYMVVAPEIESLDEVVGTRIDMGEGSNYSTFWLEICDKVGIPSDIGTYYQGNSMGDEDAMLALRAGQVDIFTCCDPYASIAEEEGFGKIVGTAWHADVKADKSTGWGIHCGYYINSDFAQAHPELTTRLVLAHCLGIKYMYEHPYSAGLMFANTFGTSDSVGLRTMYLKTNAEGRTLCWTISQENMNNYEQWYDALGVPEEERTLITDSEGFLDLSWLDKCGIEDFQTFIDNAGIDEIQPLGMTYADWLHMAEEIDGIDHNSQVGKVQKWMESGSETMSPIEPYTGEGTFVAPMHAH
;
A
#
# COMPACT_ATOMS: atom_id res chain seq x y z
N MET A 1 41.43 41.28 36.86
CA MET A 1 40.70 40.08 36.38
C MET A 1 40.03 40.46 35.10
N SER A 2 40.37 39.82 34.00
CA SER A 2 39.86 40.22 32.68
C SER A 2 38.43 39.71 32.45
N TRP A 3 37.63 40.50 31.78
CA TRP A 3 36.23 40.26 31.45
C TRP A 3 35.94 38.89 30.85
N LYS A 4 36.91 38.24 30.23
CA LYS A 4 36.84 36.89 29.72
C LYS A 4 36.70 35.78 30.77
N LYS A 5 37.03 36.06 32.02
CA LYS A 5 36.85 35.10 33.14
C LYS A 5 35.50 35.20 33.85
N MET A 6 34.77 36.31 33.65
CA MET A 6 33.39 36.43 34.18
C MET A 6 32.34 35.83 33.24
N LEU A 7 32.61 35.73 31.96
CA LEU A 7 31.68 35.08 31.03
C LEU A 7 31.70 33.53 31.14
N ALA A 8 32.78 32.93 31.60
CA ALA A 8 32.89 31.50 31.74
C ALA A 8 32.21 30.93 33.02
N LEU A 9 31.99 31.81 34.04
CA LEU A 9 31.25 31.39 35.24
C LEU A 9 29.74 31.60 35.14
N ALA A 10 29.25 32.44 34.19
CA ALA A 10 27.83 32.64 33.97
C ALA A 10 27.20 31.59 33.08
N LEU A 11 27.99 30.83 32.28
CA LEU A 11 27.51 29.71 31.46
C LEU A 11 27.50 28.35 32.19
N ALA A 12 28.20 28.25 33.31
CA ALA A 12 28.19 27.01 34.11
C ALA A 12 27.05 26.95 35.15
N GLY A 13 26.36 28.04 35.38
CA GLY A 13 25.25 28.15 36.34
C GLY A 13 23.85 27.98 35.71
N ALA A 14 23.75 27.97 34.37
CA ALA A 14 22.45 27.89 33.66
C ALA A 14 22.11 26.49 33.15
N MET A 15 22.97 25.47 33.41
CA MET A 15 22.73 24.07 32.98
C MET A 15 22.28 23.14 34.07
N ALA A 16 21.86 23.63 35.24
CA ALA A 16 21.52 22.77 36.38
C ALA A 16 20.06 22.89 36.86
N VAL A 17 19.15 23.55 36.15
CA VAL A 17 17.75 23.70 36.60
C VAL A 17 16.70 23.41 35.50
N SER A 18 17.03 22.69 34.43
CA SER A 18 16.04 22.27 33.43
C SER A 18 16.00 20.76 33.19
N ALA A 19 16.25 19.97 34.25
CA ALA A 19 16.16 18.50 34.17
C ALA A 19 15.02 17.95 35.04
N LEU A 20 13.82 18.51 34.94
CA LEU A 20 12.58 17.96 35.50
C LEU A 20 11.35 18.53 34.74
N ALA A 21 11.28 18.28 33.44
CA ALA A 21 10.00 18.36 32.71
C ALA A 21 10.09 17.31 31.59
N GLY A 22 9.21 16.33 31.66
CA GLY A 22 9.16 15.08 30.93
C GLY A 22 9.64 15.08 29.50
N CYS A 23 10.72 14.41 29.26
CA CYS A 23 11.01 13.87 27.94
C CYS A 23 10.14 12.63 27.74
N HIS A 24 9.11 12.75 26.93
CA HIS A 24 8.55 11.60 26.26
C HIS A 24 9.50 11.32 25.10
N ASP A 25 10.36 10.34 25.30
CA ASP A 25 11.36 9.90 24.34
C ASP A 25 10.63 8.99 23.31
N SER A 26 10.36 9.51 22.14
CA SER A 26 9.88 8.74 21.00
C SER A 26 11.06 8.29 20.12
N SER A 27 12.08 7.74 20.73
CA SER A 27 13.11 6.96 20.07
C SER A 27 13.06 5.53 20.62
N GLU A 28 12.19 4.70 20.06
CA GLU A 28 12.37 3.27 20.15
C GLU A 28 13.61 2.91 19.31
N GLY A 29 14.72 2.83 20.00
CA GLY A 29 15.91 2.15 19.50
C GLY A 29 15.58 0.68 19.25
N PRO A 30 16.39 -0.03 18.42
CA PRO A 30 16.12 -1.40 18.05
C PRO A 30 15.88 -2.26 19.28
N SER A 31 14.68 -2.81 19.41
CA SER A 31 14.34 -3.78 20.43
C SER A 31 15.30 -4.96 20.30
N LYS A 32 15.97 -5.30 21.39
CA LYS A 32 16.78 -6.51 21.47
C LYS A 32 15.95 -7.72 21.06
N PRO A 33 16.53 -8.68 20.33
CA PRO A 33 15.83 -9.92 20.01
C PRO A 33 15.29 -10.55 21.29
N GLY A 34 13.98 -10.62 21.43
CA GLY A 34 13.33 -11.39 22.47
C GLY A 34 13.70 -12.84 22.27
N ALA A 35 13.93 -13.55 23.38
CA ALA A 35 14.13 -14.99 23.40
C ALA A 35 13.01 -15.69 22.62
N PRO A 36 13.27 -16.83 21.94
CA PRO A 36 12.28 -17.52 21.14
C PRO A 36 11.09 -17.86 22.02
N GLY A 37 9.98 -17.15 21.80
CA GLY A 37 8.68 -17.49 22.34
C GLY A 37 8.28 -18.82 21.75
N SER A 38 7.96 -19.77 22.62
CA SER A 38 7.41 -21.09 22.31
C SER A 38 6.36 -21.00 21.21
N GLY A 39 6.51 -21.82 20.18
CA GLY A 39 5.65 -21.90 19.04
C GLY A 39 4.17 -21.78 19.38
N GLY A 40 3.57 -20.70 19.01
CA GLY A 40 2.15 -20.59 18.82
C GLY A 40 1.82 -21.45 17.61
N SER A 41 1.10 -22.54 17.82
CA SER A 41 0.39 -23.22 16.77
C SER A 41 -0.40 -22.14 16.02
N GLY A 42 -0.15 -21.96 14.73
CA GLY A 42 -0.94 -21.06 13.91
C GLY A 42 -2.42 -21.34 14.15
N SER A 43 -3.08 -20.45 14.86
CA SER A 43 -4.52 -20.43 14.88
C SER A 43 -4.91 -20.10 13.46
N ALA A 44 -5.48 -21.07 12.76
CA ALA A 44 -6.18 -20.79 11.52
C ALA A 44 -7.08 -19.59 11.79
N VAL A 45 -6.91 -18.53 11.00
CA VAL A 45 -7.78 -17.37 11.03
C VAL A 45 -9.19 -17.95 10.95
N GLN A 46 -10.03 -17.70 11.96
CA GLN A 46 -11.43 -18.05 11.89
C GLN A 46 -12.07 -17.10 10.89
N THR A 47 -11.85 -17.39 9.62
CA THR A 47 -12.70 -16.82 8.57
C THR A 47 -14.12 -17.28 8.89
N GLY A 48 -15.05 -16.35 9.03
CA GLY A 48 -16.45 -16.63 9.41
C GLY A 48 -17.19 -17.53 8.41
N GLY A 49 -16.52 -18.05 7.37
CA GLY A 49 -16.97 -19.00 6.38
C GLY A 49 -15.90 -20.04 6.12
N LYS A 50 -16.29 -21.16 5.56
CA LYS A 50 -15.38 -22.20 5.07
C LYS A 50 -14.86 -21.79 3.71
N VAL A 51 -13.81 -21.01 3.64
CA VAL A 51 -13.02 -20.94 2.42
C VAL A 51 -12.19 -22.22 2.36
N ASP A 52 -12.50 -23.04 1.39
CA ASP A 52 -11.78 -24.30 1.14
C ASP A 52 -10.58 -23.98 0.22
N TYR A 53 -9.62 -23.21 0.75
CA TYR A 53 -8.40 -22.87 0.06
C TYR A 53 -7.27 -23.79 0.51
N ASP A 54 -6.74 -24.56 -0.44
CA ASP A 54 -5.56 -25.42 -0.24
C ASP A 54 -4.36 -24.80 -0.98
N PRO A 55 -3.35 -24.29 -0.26
CA PRO A 55 -2.17 -23.71 -0.89
C PRO A 55 -1.36 -24.73 -1.70
N GLU A 56 -1.42 -26.02 -1.38
CA GLU A 56 -0.75 -27.07 -2.16
C GLU A 56 -1.46 -27.27 -3.53
N GLU A 57 -2.79 -27.17 -3.55
CA GLU A 57 -3.56 -27.19 -4.79
C GLU A 57 -3.30 -25.94 -5.63
N ALA A 58 -3.21 -24.77 -5.00
CA ALA A 58 -2.94 -23.51 -5.67
C ALA A 58 -1.56 -23.46 -6.35
N ILE A 59 -0.54 -24.09 -5.77
CA ILE A 59 0.81 -24.15 -6.36
C ILE A 59 0.99 -25.30 -7.35
N ALA A 60 0.12 -26.31 -7.33
CA ALA A 60 0.28 -27.53 -8.13
C ALA A 60 0.51 -27.29 -9.64
N PRO A 61 -0.15 -26.30 -10.30
CA PRO A 61 0.11 -26.01 -11.71
C PRO A 61 1.53 -25.56 -12.03
N TYR A 62 2.24 -25.04 -11.04
CA TYR A 62 3.55 -24.40 -11.20
C TYR A 62 4.70 -25.22 -10.68
N ILE A 63 4.44 -26.20 -9.78
CA ILE A 63 5.46 -26.87 -8.98
C ILE A 63 6.50 -27.61 -9.84
N ASP A 64 6.09 -28.20 -10.96
CA ASP A 64 6.96 -28.94 -11.86
C ASP A 64 7.94 -28.03 -12.63
N ALA A 65 7.62 -26.74 -12.78
CA ALA A 65 8.46 -25.74 -13.41
C ALA A 65 9.42 -25.05 -12.42
N LEU A 66 9.15 -25.15 -11.12
CA LEU A 66 9.98 -24.52 -10.10
C LEU A 66 11.28 -25.31 -9.89
N PRO A 67 12.43 -24.65 -9.88
CA PRO A 67 13.70 -25.29 -9.57
C PRO A 67 13.71 -25.79 -8.11
N GLU A 68 14.46 -26.87 -7.83
CA GLU A 68 14.66 -27.36 -6.46
C GLU A 68 15.41 -26.34 -5.60
N ILE A 69 14.94 -26.14 -4.36
CA ILE A 69 15.67 -25.29 -3.40
C ILE A 69 16.93 -26.02 -2.96
N PRO A 70 18.12 -25.40 -3.12
CA PRO A 70 19.37 -25.96 -2.62
C PRO A 70 19.31 -26.25 -1.13
N GLU A 71 19.98 -27.32 -0.69
CA GLU A 71 19.99 -27.71 0.73
C GLU A 71 20.44 -26.59 1.67
N ALA A 72 21.38 -25.76 1.20
CA ALA A 72 21.90 -24.62 1.96
C ALA A 72 20.85 -23.51 2.18
N ASP A 73 19.81 -23.47 1.33
CA ASP A 73 18.82 -22.38 1.35
C ASP A 73 17.49 -22.80 2.00
N LYS A 74 17.30 -24.09 2.31
CA LYS A 74 16.04 -24.60 2.88
C LYS A 74 15.63 -23.96 4.20
N ASP A 75 16.59 -23.59 5.02
CA ASP A 75 16.37 -22.97 6.33
C ASP A 75 16.65 -21.45 6.30
N LEU A 76 16.89 -20.87 5.12
CA LEU A 76 17.17 -19.44 5.02
C LEU A 76 15.93 -18.63 5.38
N VAL A 77 16.09 -17.75 6.37
CA VAL A 77 15.03 -16.80 6.74
C VAL A 77 15.09 -15.61 5.78
N ILE A 78 13.95 -15.30 5.18
CA ILE A 78 13.79 -14.19 4.26
C ILE A 78 13.08 -13.07 5.00
N GLU A 79 13.78 -11.95 5.23
CA GLU A 79 13.18 -10.77 5.85
C GLU A 79 12.39 -10.00 4.80
N MET A 80 11.09 -9.88 5.02
CA MET A 80 10.15 -9.16 4.17
C MET A 80 9.55 -7.98 4.92
N GLY A 81 9.55 -6.81 4.30
CA GLY A 81 8.94 -5.62 4.86
C GLY A 81 7.75 -5.11 4.06
N TYR A 82 6.80 -4.49 4.74
CA TYR A 82 5.75 -3.75 4.09
C TYR A 82 5.40 -2.48 4.86
N ASN A 83 5.06 -1.43 4.10
CA ASN A 83 4.44 -0.24 4.66
C ASN A 83 3.03 -0.56 5.12
N ASN A 84 2.54 0.21 6.05
CA ASN A 84 1.22 0.02 6.61
C ASN A 84 0.15 0.63 5.70
N CYS A 85 -0.07 0.02 4.54
CA CYS A 85 -1.13 0.42 3.61
C CYS A 85 -1.74 -0.79 2.88
N ASP A 86 -2.87 -0.57 2.27
CA ASP A 86 -3.74 -1.56 1.63
C ASP A 86 -3.13 -2.27 0.40
N HIS A 87 -2.12 -1.69 -0.23
CA HIS A 87 -1.48 -2.25 -1.42
C HIS A 87 -0.60 -3.48 -1.16
N MET A 88 -0.39 -3.81 0.11
CA MET A 88 0.59 -4.80 0.54
C MET A 88 -0.04 -6.11 1.01
N VAL A 89 -1.33 -6.27 0.74
CA VAL A 89 -2.15 -7.39 1.21
C VAL A 89 -1.62 -8.74 0.73
N ALA A 90 -0.99 -8.82 -0.45
CA ALA A 90 -0.42 -10.06 -0.97
C ALA A 90 0.62 -10.70 -0.02
N ALA A 91 1.41 -9.89 0.71
CA ALA A 91 2.34 -10.39 1.72
C ALA A 91 1.62 -11.12 2.87
N ILE A 92 0.54 -10.51 3.35
CA ILE A 92 -0.29 -11.04 4.43
C ILE A 92 -0.98 -12.31 4.00
N ILE A 93 -1.58 -12.32 2.81
CA ILE A 93 -2.24 -13.48 2.23
C ILE A 93 -1.25 -14.63 2.08
N GLY A 94 -0.05 -14.38 1.56
CA GLY A 94 0.99 -15.40 1.44
C GLY A 94 1.33 -16.09 2.76
N GLN A 95 1.30 -15.34 3.87
CA GLN A 95 1.50 -15.89 5.22
C GLN A 95 0.28 -16.63 5.73
N ASP A 96 -0.90 -16.00 5.73
CA ASP A 96 -2.10 -16.48 6.42
C ASP A 96 -2.73 -17.66 5.71
N THR A 97 -2.60 -17.76 4.39
CA THR A 97 -3.03 -18.93 3.60
C THR A 97 -2.05 -20.10 3.65
N GLY A 98 -0.82 -19.86 4.11
CA GLY A 98 0.24 -20.88 4.10
C GLY A 98 0.98 -21.03 2.77
N LEU A 99 0.76 -20.14 1.79
CA LEU A 99 1.44 -20.17 0.48
C LEU A 99 2.98 -20.18 0.62
N TYR A 100 3.54 -19.35 1.49
CA TYR A 100 4.99 -19.34 1.69
C TYR A 100 5.50 -20.72 2.14
N LYS A 101 4.81 -21.34 3.08
CA LYS A 101 5.17 -22.67 3.57
C LYS A 101 5.04 -23.73 2.49
N ALA A 102 3.94 -23.75 1.73
CA ALA A 102 3.73 -24.67 0.62
C ALA A 102 4.82 -24.55 -0.46
N LEU A 103 5.29 -23.33 -0.70
CA LEU A 103 6.42 -23.04 -1.60
C LEU A 103 7.79 -23.32 -0.98
N GLY A 104 7.88 -23.81 0.25
CA GLY A 104 9.15 -24.05 0.95
C GLY A 104 9.90 -22.80 1.36
N LEU A 105 9.21 -21.67 1.52
CA LEU A 105 9.78 -20.40 1.90
C LEU A 105 9.63 -20.16 3.41
N ASN A 106 10.70 -19.71 4.07
CA ASN A 106 10.71 -19.30 5.45
C ASN A 106 10.74 -17.78 5.52
N VAL A 107 9.58 -17.13 5.53
CA VAL A 107 9.43 -15.68 5.46
C VAL A 107 9.10 -15.10 6.82
N ASN A 108 9.85 -14.08 7.25
CA ASN A 108 9.58 -13.25 8.40
C ASN A 108 9.06 -11.88 7.92
N ILE A 109 7.80 -11.55 8.24
CA ILE A 109 7.16 -10.32 7.75
C ILE A 109 7.16 -9.25 8.83
N THR A 110 7.63 -8.06 8.48
CA THR A 110 7.67 -6.89 9.37
C THR A 110 6.93 -5.71 8.78
N LYS A 111 5.95 -5.17 9.52
CA LYS A 111 5.30 -3.89 9.21
C LYS A 111 6.23 -2.75 9.61
N THR A 112 6.63 -1.89 8.66
CA THR A 112 7.53 -0.76 8.92
C THR A 112 7.50 0.28 7.81
N GLY A 113 7.59 1.57 8.18
CA GLY A 113 7.81 2.67 7.23
C GLY A 113 9.25 2.73 6.67
N GLN A 114 10.15 1.85 7.12
CA GLN A 114 11.56 1.88 6.74
C GLN A 114 11.94 0.86 5.65
N VAL A 115 10.97 0.31 4.93
CA VAL A 115 11.20 -0.75 3.91
C VAL A 115 12.29 -0.37 2.92
N ALA A 116 12.17 0.80 2.29
CA ALA A 116 13.13 1.24 1.29
C ALA A 116 14.57 1.37 1.84
N THR A 117 14.70 1.85 3.09
CA THR A 117 16.00 1.97 3.76
C THR A 117 16.57 0.61 4.14
N ALA A 118 15.76 -0.28 4.70
CA ALA A 118 16.17 -1.63 5.10
C ALA A 118 16.55 -2.50 3.88
N MET A 119 15.86 -2.35 2.76
CA MET A 119 16.25 -3.00 1.51
C MET A 119 17.57 -2.43 0.96
N ALA A 120 17.76 -1.12 1.03
CA ALA A 120 19.00 -0.49 0.57
C ALA A 120 20.22 -0.89 1.40
N SER A 121 20.06 -1.15 2.72
CA SER A 121 21.12 -1.67 3.60
C SER A 121 21.33 -3.19 3.47
N GLY A 122 20.40 -3.93 2.86
CA GLY A 122 20.41 -5.39 2.77
C GLY A 122 19.83 -6.09 4.01
N ASP A 123 19.26 -5.35 4.95
CA ASP A 123 18.59 -5.91 6.13
C ASP A 123 17.25 -6.59 5.79
N MET A 124 16.65 -6.21 4.66
CA MET A 124 15.49 -6.85 4.08
C MET A 124 15.76 -7.32 2.66
N GLN A 125 15.36 -8.54 2.34
CA GLN A 125 15.50 -9.14 1.02
C GLN A 125 14.33 -8.83 0.11
N VAL A 126 13.13 -8.67 0.69
CA VAL A 126 11.87 -8.44 -0.03
C VAL A 126 11.14 -7.26 0.59
N GLY A 127 10.49 -6.45 -0.23
CA GLY A 127 9.75 -5.31 0.28
C GLY A 127 8.61 -4.87 -0.59
N TYR A 128 7.58 -4.35 0.06
CA TYR A 128 6.50 -3.60 -0.54
C TYR A 128 6.61 -2.15 -0.09
N ALA A 129 6.69 -1.24 -1.03
CA ALA A 129 6.87 0.17 -0.72
C ALA A 129 6.31 1.06 -1.84
N GLY A 130 6.06 2.33 -1.52
CA GLY A 130 5.77 3.36 -2.51
C GLY A 130 6.94 3.55 -3.49
N PHE A 131 6.62 3.69 -4.76
CA PHE A 131 7.60 3.75 -5.84
C PHE A 131 8.57 4.92 -5.69
N GLY A 132 8.07 6.14 -5.44
CA GLY A 132 8.89 7.33 -5.36
C GLY A 132 9.97 7.27 -4.27
N GLY A 133 9.62 6.80 -3.07
CA GLY A 133 10.56 6.65 -1.97
C GLY A 133 11.62 5.58 -2.23
N LEU A 134 11.24 4.49 -2.89
CA LEU A 134 12.18 3.42 -3.23
C LEU A 134 13.17 3.85 -4.31
N ILE A 135 12.72 4.51 -5.36
CA ILE A 135 13.56 4.98 -6.47
C ILE A 135 14.65 5.93 -6.00
N GLN A 136 14.40 6.75 -4.99
CA GLN A 136 15.46 7.58 -4.41
C GLN A 136 16.65 6.77 -3.88
N ASN A 137 16.40 5.58 -3.33
CA ASN A 137 17.47 4.68 -2.88
C ASN A 137 18.16 3.97 -4.06
N VAL A 138 17.40 3.55 -5.08
CA VAL A 138 17.95 2.97 -6.32
C VAL A 138 18.88 3.97 -6.99
N ASN A 139 18.49 5.24 -7.14
CA ASN A 139 19.30 6.30 -7.71
C ASN A 139 20.60 6.59 -6.90
N LYS A 140 20.62 6.22 -5.62
CA LYS A 140 21.82 6.28 -4.77
C LYS A 140 22.64 4.99 -4.82
N GLY A 141 22.27 4.04 -5.67
CA GLY A 141 23.01 2.80 -5.90
C GLY A 141 22.52 1.59 -5.11
N ALA A 142 21.33 1.66 -4.51
CA ALA A 142 20.75 0.48 -3.85
C ALA A 142 20.48 -0.63 -4.88
N ARG A 143 20.87 -1.83 -4.52
CA ARG A 143 20.74 -3.03 -5.36
C ARG A 143 19.34 -3.64 -5.19
N ILE A 144 18.34 -3.03 -5.83
CA ILE A 144 16.94 -3.41 -5.74
C ILE A 144 16.37 -3.54 -7.15
N MET A 145 15.57 -4.57 -7.38
CA MET A 145 14.83 -4.78 -8.62
C MET A 145 13.33 -4.91 -8.35
N MET A 146 12.53 -4.69 -9.39
CA MET A 146 11.11 -4.95 -9.44
C MET A 146 10.85 -6.14 -10.36
N PRO A 147 10.57 -7.34 -9.82
CA PRO A 147 10.36 -8.55 -10.63
C PRO A 147 8.90 -8.71 -11.09
N ALA A 148 7.97 -7.97 -10.52
CA ALA A 148 6.55 -8.00 -10.83
C ALA A 148 5.88 -6.69 -10.43
N GLY A 149 4.72 -6.40 -11.02
CA GLY A 149 3.84 -5.33 -10.57
C GLY A 149 3.22 -5.65 -9.21
N SER A 150 2.62 -4.65 -8.58
CA SER A 150 1.82 -4.81 -7.36
C SER A 150 0.59 -3.92 -7.42
N HIS A 151 0.77 -2.60 -7.52
CA HIS A 151 -0.30 -1.64 -7.57
C HIS A 151 -0.02 -0.55 -8.61
N LEU A 152 -0.97 -0.36 -9.51
CA LEU A 152 -0.96 0.66 -10.55
C LEU A 152 -2.06 1.70 -10.28
N GLY A 153 -1.90 2.90 -10.84
CA GLY A 153 -2.84 3.99 -10.62
C GLY A 153 -2.61 4.72 -9.29
N GLY A 154 -3.52 5.59 -8.92
CA GLY A 154 -3.51 6.29 -7.64
C GLY A 154 -4.26 5.51 -6.56
N ALA A 155 -4.10 5.86 -5.31
CA ALA A 155 -4.87 5.31 -4.21
C ALA A 155 -4.80 6.19 -2.96
N MET A 156 -4.80 7.48 -3.15
CA MET A 156 -4.84 8.43 -2.04
C MET A 156 -6.25 8.94 -1.82
N TYR A 157 -6.56 9.19 -0.57
CA TYR A 157 -7.83 9.75 -0.11
C TYR A 157 -7.56 11.07 0.61
N MET A 158 -8.43 12.05 0.39
CA MET A 158 -8.46 13.25 1.21
C MET A 158 -9.61 13.13 2.21
N VAL A 159 -9.27 13.26 3.48
CA VAL A 159 -10.21 13.15 4.60
C VAL A 159 -10.22 14.48 5.34
N VAL A 160 -11.40 15.00 5.61
CA VAL A 160 -11.59 16.23 6.38
C VAL A 160 -12.32 15.96 7.70
N ALA A 161 -12.10 16.84 8.68
CA ALA A 161 -12.85 16.80 9.93
C ALA A 161 -14.36 16.96 9.69
N PRO A 162 -15.22 16.33 10.52
CA PRO A 162 -16.68 16.35 10.33
C PRO A 162 -17.30 17.76 10.30
N GLU A 163 -16.65 18.73 10.93
CA GLU A 163 -17.09 20.11 11.02
C GLU A 163 -16.92 20.90 9.71
N ILE A 164 -16.05 20.42 8.82
CA ILE A 164 -15.85 21.05 7.49
C ILE A 164 -17.02 20.64 6.61
N GLU A 165 -17.93 21.57 6.34
CA GLU A 165 -19.13 21.32 5.53
C GLU A 165 -18.90 21.59 4.04
N SER A 166 -17.91 22.41 3.69
CA SER A 166 -17.58 22.79 2.32
C SER A 166 -16.06 22.81 2.09
N LEU A 167 -15.63 22.42 0.90
CA LEU A 167 -14.23 22.54 0.49
C LEU A 167 -13.73 23.99 0.40
N ASP A 168 -14.63 24.98 0.30
CA ASP A 168 -14.28 26.40 0.40
C ASP A 168 -13.76 26.79 1.78
N GLU A 169 -14.03 25.99 2.81
CA GLU A 169 -13.62 26.24 4.20
C GLU A 169 -12.23 25.69 4.52
N VAL A 170 -11.61 24.95 3.60
CA VAL A 170 -10.32 24.27 3.87
C VAL A 170 -9.12 25.22 3.82
N VAL A 171 -9.25 26.38 3.18
CA VAL A 171 -8.18 27.38 3.11
C VAL A 171 -7.85 27.91 4.51
N GLY A 172 -6.57 27.82 4.90
CA GLY A 172 -6.11 28.28 6.22
C GLY A 172 -6.30 27.29 7.36
N THR A 173 -6.83 26.09 7.09
CA THR A 173 -6.93 25.00 8.08
C THR A 173 -5.58 24.31 8.31
N ARG A 174 -5.54 23.40 9.30
CA ARG A 174 -4.36 22.59 9.60
C ARG A 174 -4.42 21.32 8.74
N ILE A 175 -3.38 21.13 7.94
CA ILE A 175 -3.34 20.03 6.98
C ILE A 175 -2.14 19.12 7.19
N ASP A 176 -2.33 17.84 6.97
CA ASP A 176 -1.27 16.86 6.77
C ASP A 176 -1.34 16.32 5.34
N MET A 177 -0.22 16.39 4.63
CA MET A 177 -0.11 15.92 3.24
C MET A 177 0.33 14.46 3.13
N GLY A 178 0.42 13.76 4.25
CA GLY A 178 1.05 12.45 4.30
C GLY A 178 2.57 12.52 4.06
N GLU A 179 3.15 11.46 3.55
CA GLU A 179 4.59 11.37 3.26
C GLU A 179 5.02 12.23 2.05
N GLY A 180 4.23 13.23 1.70
CA GLY A 180 4.44 14.04 0.51
C GLY A 180 5.26 15.32 0.75
N SER A 181 5.68 15.89 -0.35
CA SER A 181 6.15 17.27 -0.46
C SER A 181 5.11 18.11 -1.20
N ASN A 182 5.29 19.42 -1.27
CA ASN A 182 4.48 20.33 -2.11
C ASN A 182 4.38 19.86 -3.58
N TYR A 183 5.27 18.99 -4.00
CA TYR A 183 5.36 18.45 -5.37
C TYR A 183 5.09 16.95 -5.43
N SER A 184 4.50 16.37 -4.38
CA SER A 184 3.98 15.01 -4.46
C SER A 184 2.89 14.93 -5.52
N THR A 185 3.02 14.01 -6.46
CA THR A 185 2.03 13.82 -7.52
C THR A 185 0.65 13.54 -6.94
N PHE A 186 0.57 12.77 -5.87
CA PHE A 186 -0.70 12.45 -5.20
C PHE A 186 -1.36 13.67 -4.56
N TRP A 187 -0.58 14.52 -3.89
CA TRP A 187 -1.09 15.76 -3.33
C TRP A 187 -1.61 16.70 -4.43
N LEU A 188 -0.82 16.90 -5.47
CA LEU A 188 -1.20 17.77 -6.58
C LEU A 188 -2.43 17.25 -7.30
N GLU A 189 -2.48 15.93 -7.57
CA GLU A 189 -3.61 15.29 -8.22
C GLU A 189 -4.90 15.43 -7.41
N ILE A 190 -4.86 15.09 -6.12
CA ILE A 190 -6.06 15.15 -5.29
C ILE A 190 -6.56 16.58 -5.10
N CYS A 191 -5.66 17.56 -4.95
CA CYS A 191 -6.03 18.99 -4.88
C CYS A 191 -6.71 19.44 -6.18
N ASP A 192 -6.16 19.09 -7.34
CA ASP A 192 -6.73 19.44 -8.63
C ASP A 192 -8.12 18.81 -8.82
N LYS A 193 -8.26 17.54 -8.43
CA LYS A 193 -9.51 16.78 -8.55
C LYS A 193 -10.63 17.32 -7.66
N VAL A 194 -10.32 17.71 -6.42
CA VAL A 194 -11.31 18.25 -5.48
C VAL A 194 -11.46 19.78 -5.58
N GLY A 195 -10.62 20.46 -6.37
CA GLY A 195 -10.72 21.87 -6.65
C GLY A 195 -10.18 22.80 -5.54
N ILE A 196 -9.21 22.34 -4.73
CA ILE A 196 -8.57 23.18 -3.71
C ILE A 196 -7.15 23.59 -4.11
N PRO A 197 -6.60 24.68 -3.51
CA PRO A 197 -5.22 25.09 -3.78
C PRO A 197 -4.23 24.00 -3.39
N SER A 198 -3.26 23.71 -4.25
CA SER A 198 -2.16 22.78 -3.95
C SER A 198 -0.97 23.45 -3.25
N ASP A 199 -0.89 24.79 -3.26
CA ASP A 199 0.16 25.53 -2.56
C ASP A 199 -0.06 25.40 -1.04
N ILE A 200 0.83 24.65 -0.39
CA ILE A 200 0.79 24.39 1.05
C ILE A 200 0.83 25.69 1.88
N GLY A 201 1.42 26.77 1.36
CA GLY A 201 1.43 28.08 2.01
C GLY A 201 0.04 28.68 2.18
N THR A 202 -0.96 28.15 1.49
CA THR A 202 -2.37 28.52 1.64
C THR A 202 -3.00 28.02 2.94
N TYR A 203 -2.37 27.00 3.54
CA TYR A 203 -2.84 26.32 4.75
C TYR A 203 -1.93 26.63 5.94
N TYR A 204 -2.47 26.47 7.14
CA TYR A 204 -1.65 26.40 8.34
C TYR A 204 -1.07 24.98 8.42
N GLN A 205 0.17 24.83 7.99
CA GLN A 205 0.81 23.54 7.84
C GLN A 205 0.97 22.81 9.18
N GLY A 206 0.49 21.57 9.24
CA GLY A 206 0.91 20.58 10.22
C GLY A 206 2.25 19.93 9.84
N ASN A 207 2.72 19.00 10.63
CA ASN A 207 3.86 18.16 10.26
C ASN A 207 3.44 17.14 9.20
N SER A 208 4.35 16.74 8.34
CA SER A 208 4.17 15.55 7.50
C SER A 208 4.30 14.31 8.40
N MET A 209 3.23 13.57 8.57
CA MET A 209 3.14 12.36 9.41
C MET A 209 2.88 11.15 8.52
N GLY A 210 3.18 9.95 9.02
CA GLY A 210 2.68 8.73 8.39
C GLY A 210 1.15 8.64 8.51
N ASP A 211 0.52 7.89 7.62
CA ASP A 211 -0.94 7.82 7.48
C ASP A 211 -1.68 7.51 8.80
N GLU A 212 -1.14 6.58 9.61
CA GLU A 212 -1.71 6.23 10.92
C GLU A 212 -1.67 7.41 11.91
N ASP A 213 -0.52 8.08 11.99
CA ASP A 213 -0.33 9.22 12.88
C ASP A 213 -1.20 10.41 12.44
N ALA A 214 -1.33 10.65 11.13
CA ALA A 214 -2.19 11.70 10.56
C ALA A 214 -3.67 11.44 10.87
N MET A 215 -4.13 10.20 10.74
CA MET A 215 -5.48 9.79 11.13
C MET A 215 -5.72 10.03 12.64
N LEU A 216 -4.78 9.65 13.49
CA LEU A 216 -4.88 9.88 14.94
C LEU A 216 -4.85 11.38 15.28
N ALA A 217 -4.08 12.18 14.54
CA ALA A 217 -4.06 13.64 14.69
C ALA A 217 -5.40 14.28 14.30
N LEU A 218 -6.06 13.79 13.23
CA LEU A 218 -7.42 14.22 12.88
C LEU A 218 -8.41 13.87 14.00
N ARG A 219 -8.38 12.64 14.50
CA ARG A 219 -9.23 12.18 15.62
C ARG A 219 -9.04 13.05 16.87
N ALA A 220 -7.82 13.46 17.14
CA ALA A 220 -7.48 14.33 18.27
C ALA A 220 -7.74 15.83 18.02
N GLY A 221 -8.23 16.23 16.84
CA GLY A 221 -8.42 17.61 16.46
C GLY A 221 -7.13 18.41 16.34
N GLN A 222 -6.01 17.76 16.05
CA GLN A 222 -4.71 18.41 15.84
C GLN A 222 -4.51 18.82 14.37
N VAL A 223 -5.11 18.11 13.43
CA VAL A 223 -5.24 18.50 12.03
C VAL A 223 -6.71 18.54 11.65
N ASP A 224 -7.05 19.26 10.61
CA ASP A 224 -8.40 19.42 10.10
C ASP A 224 -8.59 18.62 8.80
N ILE A 225 -7.49 18.30 8.11
CA ILE A 225 -7.43 17.58 6.85
C ILE A 225 -6.20 16.69 6.86
N PHE A 226 -6.33 15.48 6.31
CA PHE A 226 -5.16 14.67 5.97
C PHE A 226 -5.38 13.90 4.66
N THR A 227 -4.28 13.53 4.01
CA THR A 227 -4.27 12.61 2.87
C THR A 227 -3.60 11.31 3.27
N CYS A 228 -4.16 10.18 2.84
CA CYS A 228 -3.69 8.86 3.24
C CYS A 228 -4.07 7.78 2.23
N CYS A 229 -3.45 6.61 2.37
CA CYS A 229 -3.96 5.37 1.81
C CYS A 229 -5.07 4.78 2.69
N ASP A 230 -5.80 3.79 2.21
CA ASP A 230 -6.65 2.96 3.05
C ASP A 230 -5.78 2.00 3.90
N PRO A 231 -6.20 1.60 5.11
CA PRO A 231 -7.54 1.69 5.70
C PRO A 231 -7.84 2.98 6.48
N TYR A 232 -6.93 3.92 6.54
CA TYR A 232 -7.05 5.06 7.47
C TYR A 232 -8.20 6.00 7.13
N ALA A 233 -8.46 6.21 5.84
CA ALA A 233 -9.62 6.95 5.37
C ALA A 233 -10.94 6.25 5.76
N SER A 234 -11.01 4.95 5.52
CA SER A 234 -12.19 4.13 5.85
C SER A 234 -12.43 4.06 7.35
N ILE A 235 -11.39 3.97 8.18
CA ILE A 235 -11.51 4.01 9.65
C ILE A 235 -12.09 5.36 10.10
N ALA A 236 -11.56 6.46 9.57
CA ALA A 236 -12.02 7.79 9.95
C ALA A 236 -13.49 8.01 9.64
N GLU A 237 -13.96 7.51 8.50
CA GLU A 237 -15.35 7.61 8.07
C GLU A 237 -16.26 6.66 8.86
N GLU A 238 -15.90 5.39 9.05
CA GLU A 238 -16.68 4.41 9.81
C GLU A 238 -16.87 4.84 11.27
N GLU A 239 -15.82 5.36 11.91
CA GLU A 239 -15.88 5.83 13.29
C GLU A 239 -16.47 7.25 13.42
N GLY A 240 -16.71 7.95 12.31
CA GLY A 240 -17.40 9.23 12.25
C GLY A 240 -16.60 10.45 12.69
N PHE A 241 -15.25 10.33 12.74
CA PHE A 241 -14.38 11.47 13.04
C PHE A 241 -13.75 12.10 11.80
N GLY A 242 -14.05 11.59 10.59
CA GLY A 242 -13.60 12.13 9.32
C GLY A 242 -14.62 11.87 8.20
N LYS A 243 -14.49 12.62 7.11
CA LYS A 243 -15.27 12.45 5.87
C LYS A 243 -14.30 12.38 4.69
N ILE A 244 -14.46 11.37 3.83
CA ILE A 244 -13.72 11.30 2.57
C ILE A 244 -14.34 12.30 1.61
N VAL A 245 -13.54 13.25 1.11
CA VAL A 245 -14.00 14.31 0.21
C VAL A 245 -13.41 14.19 -1.19
N GLY A 246 -12.44 13.34 -1.38
CA GLY A 246 -11.81 13.10 -2.67
C GLY A 246 -10.92 11.88 -2.66
N THR A 247 -10.68 11.37 -3.85
CA THR A 247 -9.85 10.20 -4.10
C THR A 247 -9.00 10.45 -5.33
N ALA A 248 -7.77 9.95 -5.33
CA ALA A 248 -6.88 9.95 -6.47
C ALA A 248 -6.51 8.50 -6.77
N TRP A 249 -7.24 7.83 -7.65
CA TRP A 249 -7.00 6.43 -7.99
C TRP A 249 -6.93 6.12 -9.49
N HIS A 250 -7.02 7.07 -10.33
CA HIS A 250 -6.59 6.96 -11.71
C HIS A 250 -6.02 8.30 -12.16
N ALA A 251 -4.90 8.22 -12.76
CA ALA A 251 -4.09 9.37 -13.11
C ALA A 251 -4.56 9.99 -14.42
N ASP A 252 -5.74 10.53 -14.44
CA ASP A 252 -6.26 11.15 -15.65
C ASP A 252 -6.66 12.61 -15.48
N VAL A 253 -6.28 13.22 -14.37
CA VAL A 253 -6.71 14.58 -14.03
C VAL A 253 -6.18 15.60 -15.03
N LYS A 254 -4.92 15.50 -15.42
CA LYS A 254 -4.29 16.33 -16.47
C LYS A 254 -3.52 15.54 -17.51
N ALA A 255 -3.26 14.27 -17.25
CA ALA A 255 -2.58 13.41 -18.20
C ALA A 255 -3.48 13.10 -19.39
N ASP A 256 -2.88 12.90 -20.55
CA ASP A 256 -3.60 12.36 -21.70
C ASP A 256 -4.11 10.96 -21.34
N LYS A 257 -5.43 10.76 -21.43
CA LYS A 257 -6.06 9.46 -21.16
C LYS A 257 -5.50 8.29 -21.97
N SER A 258 -4.75 8.59 -23.03
CA SER A 258 -4.03 7.59 -23.82
C SER A 258 -2.78 7.04 -23.14
N THR A 259 -2.28 7.66 -22.06
CA THR A 259 -1.01 7.26 -21.43
C THR A 259 -1.13 6.04 -20.50
N GLY A 260 -2.35 5.67 -20.09
CA GLY A 260 -2.57 4.57 -19.15
C GLY A 260 -2.15 4.92 -17.70
N TRP A 261 -2.11 3.92 -16.85
CA TRP A 261 -1.82 4.09 -15.44
C TRP A 261 -0.30 4.05 -15.16
N GLY A 262 0.16 4.95 -14.28
CA GLY A 262 1.50 4.89 -13.72
C GLY A 262 1.58 3.91 -12.54
N ILE A 263 2.80 3.57 -12.16
CA ILE A 263 3.05 2.77 -10.97
C ILE A 263 2.78 3.60 -9.70
N HIS A 264 2.19 2.95 -8.68
CA HIS A 264 1.99 3.55 -7.36
C HIS A 264 2.88 2.91 -6.30
N CYS A 265 2.63 1.64 -5.98
CA CYS A 265 3.44 0.85 -5.07
C CYS A 265 3.97 -0.38 -5.78
N GLY A 266 5.15 -0.82 -5.41
CA GLY A 266 5.80 -1.94 -6.05
C GLY A 266 6.09 -3.09 -5.09
N TYR A 267 6.31 -4.25 -5.70
CA TYR A 267 6.92 -5.42 -5.10
C TYR A 267 8.38 -5.49 -5.50
N TYR A 268 9.27 -5.54 -4.54
CA TYR A 268 10.70 -5.40 -4.77
C TYR A 268 11.50 -6.52 -4.14
N ILE A 269 12.60 -6.88 -4.78
CA ILE A 269 13.56 -7.87 -4.26
C ILE A 269 14.98 -7.27 -4.34
N ASN A 270 15.79 -7.53 -3.32
CA ASN A 270 17.19 -7.18 -3.36
C ASN A 270 17.89 -7.96 -4.49
N SER A 271 18.57 -7.26 -5.40
CA SER A 271 19.16 -7.87 -6.61
C SER A 271 20.29 -8.85 -6.28
N ASP A 272 21.07 -8.59 -5.21
CA ASP A 272 22.15 -9.49 -4.81
C ASP A 272 21.58 -10.77 -4.17
N PHE A 273 20.49 -10.65 -3.39
CA PHE A 273 19.75 -11.82 -2.92
C PHE A 273 19.19 -12.65 -4.07
N ALA A 274 18.52 -12.00 -5.03
CA ALA A 274 17.95 -12.69 -6.18
C ALA A 274 19.00 -13.44 -7.01
N GLN A 275 20.19 -12.87 -7.13
CA GLN A 275 21.30 -13.47 -7.84
C GLN A 275 21.93 -14.66 -7.08
N ALA A 276 21.99 -14.56 -5.76
CA ALA A 276 22.53 -15.61 -4.90
C ALA A 276 21.54 -16.77 -4.67
N HIS A 277 20.22 -16.50 -4.66
CA HIS A 277 19.15 -17.44 -4.34
C HIS A 277 18.02 -17.40 -5.38
N PRO A 278 18.31 -17.73 -6.65
CA PRO A 278 17.32 -17.62 -7.72
C PRO A 278 16.11 -18.55 -7.54
N GLU A 279 16.30 -19.70 -6.88
CA GLU A 279 15.25 -20.66 -6.60
C GLU A 279 14.22 -20.11 -5.59
N LEU A 280 14.71 -19.44 -4.55
CA LEU A 280 13.86 -18.76 -3.58
C LEU A 280 13.16 -17.55 -4.20
N THR A 281 13.88 -16.79 -5.02
CA THR A 281 13.36 -15.61 -5.71
C THR A 281 12.19 -15.98 -6.65
N THR A 282 12.34 -17.05 -7.44
CA THR A 282 11.27 -17.55 -8.31
C THR A 282 10.00 -17.88 -7.51
N ARG A 283 10.16 -18.54 -6.36
CA ARG A 283 9.03 -18.90 -5.47
C ARG A 283 8.41 -17.69 -4.78
N LEU A 284 9.20 -16.68 -4.43
CA LEU A 284 8.72 -15.42 -3.85
C LEU A 284 7.86 -14.65 -4.85
N VAL A 285 8.28 -14.60 -6.11
CA VAL A 285 7.49 -13.95 -7.17
C VAL A 285 6.18 -14.71 -7.41
N LEU A 286 6.22 -16.04 -7.45
CA LEU A 286 5.01 -16.86 -7.55
C LEU A 286 4.06 -16.61 -6.37
N ALA A 287 4.57 -16.60 -5.13
CA ALA A 287 3.77 -16.36 -3.93
C ALA A 287 3.08 -15.00 -3.97
N HIS A 288 3.78 -13.96 -4.46
CA HIS A 288 3.21 -12.63 -4.65
C HIS A 288 2.02 -12.66 -5.64
N CYS A 289 2.22 -13.27 -6.80
CA CYS A 289 1.17 -13.36 -7.83
C CYS A 289 -0.04 -14.18 -7.33
N LEU A 290 0.20 -15.32 -6.66
CA LEU A 290 -0.86 -16.14 -6.08
C LEU A 290 -1.60 -15.41 -4.95
N GLY A 291 -0.92 -14.57 -4.18
CA GLY A 291 -1.54 -13.70 -3.19
C GLY A 291 -2.49 -12.67 -3.83
N ILE A 292 -2.12 -12.12 -4.98
CA ILE A 292 -3.02 -11.23 -5.75
C ILE A 292 -4.19 -12.03 -6.33
N LYS A 293 -3.97 -13.21 -6.92
CA LYS A 293 -5.06 -14.09 -7.39
C LYS A 293 -6.09 -14.35 -6.29
N TYR A 294 -5.60 -14.71 -5.10
CA TYR A 294 -6.47 -14.95 -3.95
C TYR A 294 -7.42 -13.80 -3.64
N MET A 295 -6.99 -12.55 -3.78
CA MET A 295 -7.85 -11.39 -3.54
C MET A 295 -9.04 -11.31 -4.51
N TYR A 296 -8.88 -11.80 -5.72
CA TYR A 296 -9.96 -11.85 -6.72
C TYR A 296 -10.82 -13.11 -6.57
N GLU A 297 -10.21 -14.23 -6.19
CA GLU A 297 -10.89 -15.54 -6.06
C GLU A 297 -11.58 -15.69 -4.70
N HIS A 298 -11.10 -15.01 -3.65
CA HIS A 298 -11.62 -15.08 -2.27
C HIS A 298 -11.70 -13.69 -1.63
N PRO A 299 -12.47 -12.75 -2.21
CA PRO A 299 -12.43 -11.35 -1.83
C PRO A 299 -12.93 -11.08 -0.40
N TYR A 300 -13.91 -11.85 0.11
CA TYR A 300 -14.40 -11.70 1.47
C TYR A 300 -13.32 -12.11 2.49
N SER A 301 -12.72 -13.28 2.30
CA SER A 301 -11.68 -13.79 3.18
C SER A 301 -10.42 -12.93 3.16
N ALA A 302 -10.04 -12.40 2.01
CA ALA A 302 -8.95 -11.43 1.88
C ALA A 302 -9.22 -10.15 2.69
N GLY A 303 -10.46 -9.66 2.67
CA GLY A 303 -10.89 -8.51 3.49
C GLY A 303 -10.78 -8.78 4.98
N LEU A 304 -11.14 -9.97 5.45
CA LEU A 304 -11.01 -10.33 6.86
C LEU A 304 -9.54 -10.49 7.29
N MET A 305 -8.68 -11.06 6.44
CA MET A 305 -7.23 -11.16 6.69
C MET A 305 -6.62 -9.76 6.84
N PHE A 306 -7.01 -8.84 5.94
CA PHE A 306 -6.61 -7.45 6.02
C PHE A 306 -7.07 -6.80 7.32
N ALA A 307 -8.37 -6.89 7.66
CA ALA A 307 -8.93 -6.33 8.89
C ALA A 307 -8.19 -6.82 10.14
N ASN A 308 -7.90 -8.12 10.21
CA ASN A 308 -7.16 -8.69 11.33
C ASN A 308 -5.72 -8.16 11.42
N THR A 309 -5.02 -8.02 10.31
CA THR A 309 -3.63 -7.55 10.27
C THR A 309 -3.50 -6.07 10.65
N PHE A 310 -4.45 -5.25 10.20
CA PHE A 310 -4.46 -3.83 10.50
C PHE A 310 -5.16 -3.50 11.82
N GLY A 311 -5.77 -4.49 12.48
CA GLY A 311 -6.48 -4.30 13.74
C GLY A 311 -7.72 -3.41 13.60
N THR A 312 -8.37 -3.47 12.44
CA THR A 312 -9.56 -2.69 12.11
C THR A 312 -10.84 -3.57 12.11
N SER A 313 -12.00 -2.97 11.85
CA SER A 313 -13.24 -3.73 11.72
C SER A 313 -13.30 -4.56 10.43
N ASP A 314 -14.10 -5.63 10.45
CA ASP A 314 -14.38 -6.42 9.25
C ASP A 314 -14.97 -5.55 8.13
N SER A 315 -15.83 -4.58 8.47
CA SER A 315 -16.41 -3.65 7.51
C SER A 315 -15.36 -2.82 6.76
N VAL A 316 -14.36 -2.32 7.47
CA VAL A 316 -13.23 -1.59 6.86
C VAL A 316 -12.42 -2.52 5.96
N GLY A 317 -12.08 -3.71 6.43
CA GLY A 317 -11.33 -4.68 5.64
C GLY A 317 -12.04 -5.08 4.33
N LEU A 318 -13.34 -5.35 4.42
CA LEU A 318 -14.17 -5.69 3.25
C LEU A 318 -14.27 -4.52 2.27
N ARG A 319 -14.47 -3.30 2.78
CA ARG A 319 -14.47 -2.12 1.91
C ARG A 319 -13.14 -1.90 1.22
N THR A 320 -12.04 -2.09 1.92
CA THR A 320 -10.69 -1.99 1.32
C THR A 320 -10.53 -2.99 0.18
N MET A 321 -10.97 -4.24 0.34
CA MET A 321 -10.94 -5.22 -0.75
C MET A 321 -11.82 -4.81 -1.94
N TYR A 322 -13.01 -4.29 -1.69
CA TYR A 322 -13.85 -3.72 -2.75
C TYR A 322 -13.14 -2.62 -3.53
N LEU A 323 -12.53 -1.66 -2.82
CA LEU A 323 -11.79 -0.57 -3.45
C LEU A 323 -10.67 -1.11 -4.34
N LYS A 324 -9.87 -2.03 -3.85
CA LYS A 324 -8.68 -2.54 -4.55
C LYS A 324 -8.98 -3.53 -5.68
N THR A 325 -10.07 -4.25 -5.63
CA THR A 325 -10.40 -5.27 -6.64
C THR A 325 -11.47 -4.84 -7.62
N ASN A 326 -12.24 -3.78 -7.33
CA ASN A 326 -13.36 -3.35 -8.17
C ASN A 326 -13.46 -1.83 -8.33
N ALA A 327 -13.65 -1.06 -7.26
CA ALA A 327 -13.99 0.37 -7.36
C ALA A 327 -12.89 1.21 -8.00
N GLU A 328 -11.62 0.90 -7.74
CA GLU A 328 -10.47 1.54 -8.37
C GLU A 328 -10.10 0.92 -9.73
N GLY A 329 -10.83 -0.07 -10.17
CA GLY A 329 -10.49 -0.93 -11.29
C GLY A 329 -9.72 -2.18 -10.83
N ARG A 330 -8.94 -2.79 -11.73
CA ARG A 330 -8.06 -3.94 -11.45
C ARG A 330 -6.66 -3.47 -11.07
N THR A 331 -6.55 -2.59 -10.09
CA THR A 331 -5.29 -1.91 -9.75
C THR A 331 -4.24 -2.81 -9.11
N LEU A 332 -4.67 -3.84 -8.37
CA LEU A 332 -3.76 -4.86 -7.85
C LEU A 332 -3.51 -5.90 -8.93
N CYS A 333 -2.34 -5.83 -9.56
CA CYS A 333 -1.95 -6.74 -10.62
C CYS A 333 -0.42 -6.95 -10.62
N TRP A 334 0.02 -8.15 -11.02
CA TRP A 334 1.45 -8.47 -11.13
C TRP A 334 2.05 -8.11 -12.48
N THR A 335 1.22 -7.89 -13.50
CA THR A 335 1.68 -7.45 -14.80
C THR A 335 2.02 -5.96 -14.75
N ILE A 336 3.20 -5.60 -15.23
CA ILE A 336 3.67 -4.22 -15.33
C ILE A 336 4.56 -4.08 -16.56
N SER A 337 4.68 -2.89 -17.10
CA SER A 337 5.53 -2.59 -18.25
C SER A 337 6.40 -1.36 -18.02
N GLN A 338 7.38 -1.16 -18.90
CA GLN A 338 8.16 0.08 -18.92
C GLN A 338 7.26 1.30 -19.15
N GLU A 339 6.15 1.14 -19.85
CA GLU A 339 5.19 2.24 -20.08
C GLU A 339 4.57 2.73 -18.78
N ASN A 340 4.23 1.84 -17.84
CA ASN A 340 3.73 2.25 -16.53
C ASN A 340 4.75 3.06 -15.72
N MET A 341 6.04 2.77 -15.91
CA MET A 341 7.14 3.56 -15.33
C MET A 341 7.22 4.94 -15.99
N ASN A 342 7.13 4.97 -17.33
CA ASN A 342 7.14 6.21 -18.09
C ASN A 342 5.91 7.09 -17.77
N ASN A 343 4.75 6.48 -17.53
CA ASN A 343 3.52 7.19 -17.17
C ASN A 343 3.66 7.88 -15.81
N TYR A 344 4.35 7.27 -14.86
CA TYR A 344 4.68 7.94 -13.60
C TYR A 344 5.49 9.24 -13.82
N GLU A 345 6.43 9.21 -14.74
CA GLU A 345 7.23 10.41 -15.10
C GLU A 345 6.40 11.48 -15.81
N GLN A 346 5.46 11.06 -16.67
CA GLN A 346 4.56 11.99 -17.36
C GLN A 346 3.61 12.72 -16.41
N TRP A 347 3.28 12.13 -15.26
CA TRP A 347 2.50 12.82 -14.25
C TRP A 347 3.18 14.08 -13.73
N TYR A 348 4.50 14.07 -13.62
CA TYR A 348 5.24 15.25 -13.23
C TYR A 348 5.01 16.43 -14.20
N ASP A 349 4.99 16.16 -15.51
CA ASP A 349 4.69 17.18 -16.52
C ASP A 349 3.24 17.66 -16.43
N ALA A 350 2.30 16.72 -16.36
CA ALA A 350 0.87 17.00 -16.28
C ALA A 350 0.49 17.83 -15.06
N LEU A 351 1.14 17.59 -13.93
CA LEU A 351 0.89 18.26 -12.66
C LEU A 351 1.79 19.50 -12.44
N GLY A 352 2.69 19.81 -13.39
CA GLY A 352 3.56 20.98 -13.33
C GLY A 352 4.64 20.91 -12.26
N VAL A 353 5.11 19.70 -11.92
CA VAL A 353 6.21 19.52 -10.96
C VAL A 353 7.52 20.04 -11.55
N PRO A 354 8.26 20.93 -10.85
CA PRO A 354 9.56 21.41 -11.30
C PRO A 354 10.56 20.24 -11.51
N GLU A 355 11.42 20.38 -12.51
CA GLU A 355 12.36 19.30 -12.88
C GLU A 355 13.28 18.90 -11.71
N GLU A 356 13.72 19.86 -10.92
CA GLU A 356 14.58 19.66 -9.74
C GLU A 356 13.90 18.91 -8.58
N GLU A 357 12.57 18.87 -8.57
CA GLU A 357 11.77 18.20 -7.53
C GLU A 357 11.32 16.79 -7.94
N ARG A 358 11.63 16.37 -9.17
CA ARG A 358 11.22 15.08 -9.71
C ARG A 358 12.13 13.96 -9.23
N THR A 359 11.52 12.84 -8.87
CA THR A 359 12.23 11.58 -8.60
C THR A 359 12.10 10.67 -9.81
N LEU A 360 13.08 10.74 -10.70
CA LEU A 360 13.13 9.95 -11.94
C LEU A 360 14.03 8.72 -11.75
N ILE A 361 13.77 7.69 -12.55
CA ILE A 361 14.67 6.55 -12.64
C ILE A 361 15.85 6.95 -13.54
N THR A 362 17.01 7.16 -12.94
CA THR A 362 18.22 7.56 -13.66
C THR A 362 19.01 6.39 -14.22
N ASP A 363 18.83 5.19 -13.65
CA ASP A 363 19.44 3.93 -14.09
C ASP A 363 18.39 2.83 -14.03
N SER A 364 17.67 2.64 -15.13
CA SER A 364 16.61 1.62 -15.25
C SER A 364 17.12 0.25 -15.66
N GLU A 365 18.39 0.13 -16.06
CA GLU A 365 18.96 -1.15 -16.51
C GLU A 365 18.99 -2.15 -15.34
N GLY A 366 18.17 -3.19 -15.46
CA GLY A 366 18.04 -4.24 -14.45
C GLY A 366 17.15 -3.89 -13.26
N PHE A 367 16.55 -2.70 -13.20
CA PHE A 367 15.55 -2.39 -12.16
C PHE A 367 14.23 -3.12 -12.42
N LEU A 368 13.68 -3.03 -13.62
CA LEU A 368 12.50 -3.79 -14.03
C LEU A 368 12.95 -5.10 -14.68
N ASP A 369 12.88 -6.21 -13.96
CA ASP A 369 13.27 -7.54 -14.45
C ASP A 369 12.09 -8.52 -14.38
N LEU A 370 11.25 -8.48 -15.41
CA LEU A 370 10.06 -9.32 -15.53
C LEU A 370 10.35 -10.77 -15.92
N SER A 371 11.61 -11.12 -16.21
CA SER A 371 12.00 -12.51 -16.51
C SER A 371 11.67 -13.49 -15.37
N TRP A 372 11.44 -12.97 -14.16
CA TRP A 372 11.04 -13.78 -13.02
C TRP A 372 9.61 -14.26 -13.10
N LEU A 373 8.71 -13.54 -13.76
CA LEU A 373 7.34 -13.99 -14.05
C LEU A 373 7.40 -15.21 -15.01
N ASP A 374 8.23 -15.15 -16.04
CA ASP A 374 8.43 -16.29 -16.95
C ASP A 374 9.02 -17.51 -16.22
N LYS A 375 10.01 -17.29 -15.33
CA LYS A 375 10.66 -18.35 -14.55
C LYS A 375 9.72 -19.08 -13.61
N CYS A 376 8.75 -18.37 -13.02
CA CYS A 376 7.76 -18.99 -12.14
C CYS A 376 6.56 -19.58 -12.91
N GLY A 377 6.46 -19.32 -14.21
CA GLY A 377 5.44 -19.88 -15.08
C GLY A 377 4.03 -19.33 -14.86
N ILE A 378 3.92 -18.20 -14.18
CA ILE A 378 2.63 -17.56 -13.98
C ILE A 378 2.15 -16.90 -15.28
N GLU A 379 0.88 -17.01 -15.59
CA GLU A 379 0.25 -16.28 -16.70
C GLU A 379 0.22 -14.78 -16.43
N ASP A 380 0.09 -13.98 -17.48
CA ASP A 380 -0.16 -12.55 -17.30
C ASP A 380 -1.52 -12.30 -16.63
N PHE A 381 -1.63 -11.12 -15.99
CA PHE A 381 -2.80 -10.83 -15.16
C PHE A 381 -4.12 -10.81 -15.97
N GLN A 382 -4.11 -10.31 -17.21
CA GLN A 382 -5.33 -10.30 -18.03
C GLN A 382 -5.76 -11.71 -18.41
N THR A 383 -4.81 -12.58 -18.75
CA THR A 383 -5.07 -14.00 -18.99
C THR A 383 -5.68 -14.68 -17.77
N PHE A 384 -5.24 -14.34 -16.57
CA PHE A 384 -5.87 -14.81 -15.33
C PHE A 384 -7.32 -14.31 -15.21
N ILE A 385 -7.56 -13.00 -15.38
CA ILE A 385 -8.90 -12.41 -15.31
C ILE A 385 -9.86 -13.12 -16.27
N ASP A 386 -9.41 -13.35 -17.51
CA ASP A 386 -10.20 -13.97 -18.55
C ASP A 386 -10.48 -15.46 -18.22
N ASN A 387 -9.44 -16.21 -17.84
CA ASN A 387 -9.56 -17.66 -17.56
C ASN A 387 -10.39 -17.96 -16.31
N ALA A 388 -10.27 -17.13 -15.29
CA ALA A 388 -11.03 -17.25 -14.04
C ALA A 388 -12.45 -16.66 -14.16
N GLY A 389 -12.78 -15.99 -15.28
CA GLY A 389 -14.09 -15.36 -15.49
C GLY A 389 -14.34 -14.20 -14.51
N ILE A 390 -13.29 -13.53 -14.06
CA ILE A 390 -13.41 -12.49 -13.03
C ILE A 390 -14.32 -11.35 -13.49
N ASP A 391 -14.22 -10.91 -14.73
CA ASP A 391 -15.07 -9.83 -15.25
C ASP A 391 -16.56 -10.22 -15.37
N GLU A 392 -16.86 -11.51 -15.45
CA GLU A 392 -18.24 -12.02 -15.42
C GLU A 392 -18.80 -12.11 -14.00
N ILE A 393 -17.95 -12.49 -13.03
CA ILE A 393 -18.34 -12.71 -11.63
C ILE A 393 -18.39 -11.38 -10.87
N GLN A 394 -17.39 -10.52 -11.09
CA GLN A 394 -17.27 -9.21 -10.45
C GLN A 394 -16.98 -8.11 -11.50
N PRO A 395 -17.96 -7.77 -12.34
CA PRO A 395 -17.79 -6.72 -13.35
C PRO A 395 -17.39 -5.40 -12.69
N LEU A 396 -16.54 -4.62 -13.37
CA LEU A 396 -16.17 -3.29 -12.90
C LEU A 396 -17.41 -2.39 -12.79
N GLY A 397 -17.38 -1.47 -11.83
CA GLY A 397 -18.49 -0.55 -11.57
C GLY A 397 -19.60 -1.13 -10.70
N MET A 398 -19.40 -2.28 -10.08
CA MET A 398 -20.34 -2.78 -9.07
C MET A 398 -20.47 -1.77 -7.92
N THR A 399 -21.67 -1.67 -7.36
CA THR A 399 -21.85 -1.00 -6.07
C THR A 399 -21.19 -1.83 -4.97
N TYR A 400 -20.83 -1.19 -3.85
CA TYR A 400 -20.27 -1.93 -2.73
C TYR A 400 -21.22 -3.02 -2.20
N ALA A 401 -22.51 -2.74 -2.19
CA ALA A 401 -23.51 -3.72 -1.75
C ALA A 401 -23.56 -4.97 -2.66
N ASP A 402 -23.53 -4.76 -3.98
CA ASP A 402 -23.51 -5.86 -4.94
C ASP A 402 -22.21 -6.65 -4.84
N TRP A 403 -21.09 -5.95 -4.72
CA TRP A 403 -19.78 -6.58 -4.55
C TRP A 403 -19.71 -7.41 -3.26
N LEU A 404 -20.24 -6.88 -2.14
CA LEU A 404 -20.25 -7.61 -0.87
C LEU A 404 -21.08 -8.89 -0.96
N HIS A 405 -22.26 -8.84 -1.59
CA HIS A 405 -23.07 -10.03 -1.84
C HIS A 405 -22.33 -11.06 -2.67
N MET A 406 -21.69 -10.63 -3.74
CA MET A 406 -20.87 -11.51 -4.58
C MET A 406 -19.72 -12.11 -3.78
N ALA A 407 -19.00 -11.34 -2.99
CA ALA A 407 -17.87 -11.80 -2.18
C ALA A 407 -18.31 -12.82 -1.11
N GLU A 408 -19.46 -12.60 -0.46
CA GLU A 408 -20.08 -13.54 0.47
C GLU A 408 -20.45 -14.85 -0.23
N GLU A 409 -21.02 -14.78 -1.44
CA GLU A 409 -21.44 -15.95 -2.21
C GLU A 409 -20.23 -16.78 -2.64
N ILE A 410 -19.15 -16.16 -3.12
CA ILE A 410 -17.90 -16.84 -3.50
C ILE A 410 -17.32 -17.59 -2.29
N ASP A 411 -17.23 -16.94 -1.14
CA ASP A 411 -16.59 -17.49 0.05
C ASP A 411 -17.57 -18.29 0.95
N GLY A 412 -18.80 -18.51 0.49
CA GLY A 412 -19.80 -19.32 1.19
C GLY A 412 -20.26 -18.75 2.54
N ILE A 413 -20.31 -17.43 2.66
CA ILE A 413 -20.70 -16.70 3.86
C ILE A 413 -22.22 -16.49 3.88
N ASP A 414 -22.85 -16.55 5.06
CA ASP A 414 -24.27 -16.26 5.22
C ASP A 414 -24.53 -14.74 5.14
N HIS A 415 -25.31 -14.32 4.18
CA HIS A 415 -25.63 -12.94 3.81
C HIS A 415 -26.20 -12.04 4.94
N ASN A 416 -26.53 -12.59 6.09
CA ASN A 416 -27.30 -11.85 7.09
C ASN A 416 -26.48 -10.99 8.07
N SER A 417 -25.14 -11.02 8.00
CA SER A 417 -24.34 -10.46 9.10
C SER A 417 -23.85 -9.03 8.91
N GLN A 418 -23.56 -8.58 7.71
CA GLN A 418 -22.84 -7.31 7.48
C GLN A 418 -23.60 -6.27 6.63
N VAL A 419 -24.44 -6.67 5.69
CA VAL A 419 -25.05 -5.79 4.68
C VAL A 419 -25.73 -4.55 5.28
N GLY A 420 -26.47 -4.68 6.36
CA GLY A 420 -27.20 -3.55 6.97
C GLY A 420 -26.30 -2.54 7.69
N LYS A 421 -25.10 -2.94 8.14
CA LYS A 421 -24.12 -2.04 8.78
C LYS A 421 -23.34 -1.25 7.73
N VAL A 422 -23.02 -1.91 6.65
CA VAL A 422 -22.22 -1.36 5.54
C VAL A 422 -23.04 -0.38 4.71
N GLN A 423 -24.30 -0.71 4.37
CA GLN A 423 -25.19 0.23 3.67
C GLN A 423 -25.37 1.53 4.45
N LYS A 424 -25.57 1.44 5.77
CA LYS A 424 -25.73 2.61 6.63
C LYS A 424 -24.52 3.51 6.64
N TRP A 425 -23.34 2.95 6.55
CA TRP A 425 -22.09 3.69 6.50
C TRP A 425 -21.87 4.38 5.14
N MET A 426 -22.12 3.69 4.03
CA MET A 426 -22.02 4.29 2.69
C MET A 426 -23.10 5.35 2.43
N GLU A 427 -24.30 5.15 2.96
CA GLU A 427 -25.38 6.13 2.85
C GLU A 427 -25.09 7.39 3.68
N SER A 428 -24.43 7.27 4.83
CA SER A 428 -24.12 8.42 5.69
C SER A 428 -22.97 9.29 5.16
N GLY A 429 -22.03 8.73 4.40
CA GLY A 429 -20.92 9.46 3.77
C GLY A 429 -21.30 10.12 2.45
N SER A 430 -22.34 9.63 1.77
CA SER A 430 -22.72 10.08 0.43
C SER A 430 -23.51 11.39 0.38
N GLU A 431 -24.05 11.85 1.50
CA GLU A 431 -24.98 13.01 1.47
C GLU A 431 -24.27 14.37 1.42
N THR A 432 -22.96 14.47 1.65
CA THR A 432 -22.32 15.77 1.84
C THR A 432 -21.10 16.08 1.00
N MET A 433 -20.35 15.08 0.51
CA MET A 433 -19.14 15.34 -0.32
C MET A 433 -18.86 14.14 -1.24
N SER A 434 -18.44 14.38 -2.45
CA SER A 434 -18.21 13.45 -3.56
C SER A 434 -18.25 11.96 -3.22
N PRO A 435 -19.31 11.24 -3.61
CA PRO A 435 -19.34 9.79 -3.41
C PRO A 435 -18.12 9.16 -4.07
N ILE A 436 -17.65 8.05 -3.51
CA ILE A 436 -16.69 7.19 -4.19
C ILE A 436 -17.40 6.64 -5.41
N GLU A 437 -17.08 7.16 -6.60
CA GLU A 437 -17.63 6.68 -7.86
C GLU A 437 -16.78 5.48 -8.33
N PRO A 438 -17.35 4.28 -8.42
CA PRO A 438 -16.62 3.13 -8.92
C PRO A 438 -16.13 3.35 -10.36
N TYR A 439 -14.93 2.88 -10.64
CA TYR A 439 -14.41 2.83 -12.01
C TYR A 439 -15.25 1.86 -12.86
N THR A 440 -15.81 2.35 -13.96
CA THR A 440 -16.74 1.60 -14.81
C THR A 440 -16.09 0.90 -16.01
N GLY A 441 -14.77 1.01 -16.14
CA GLY A 441 -14.05 0.53 -17.32
C GLY A 441 -14.07 1.51 -18.50
N GLU A 442 -14.74 2.66 -18.37
CA GLU A 442 -14.70 3.73 -19.37
C GLU A 442 -13.46 4.61 -19.14
N GLY A 443 -12.46 4.44 -19.97
CA GLY A 443 -11.19 5.16 -19.91
C GLY A 443 -10.02 4.27 -20.30
N THR A 444 -8.81 4.77 -20.15
CA THR A 444 -7.59 4.13 -20.64
C THR A 444 -6.98 3.11 -19.66
N PHE A 445 -7.77 2.44 -18.82
CA PHE A 445 -7.23 1.28 -18.16
C PHE A 445 -7.00 0.19 -19.22
N VAL A 446 -5.82 0.18 -19.76
CA VAL A 446 -5.30 -0.99 -20.47
C VAL A 446 -4.48 -1.73 -19.41
N ALA A 447 -4.96 -2.90 -18.98
CA ALA A 447 -4.08 -3.81 -18.26
C ALA A 447 -2.80 -3.93 -19.09
N PRO A 448 -1.62 -3.64 -18.52
CA PRO A 448 -0.41 -3.66 -19.31
C PRO A 448 -0.26 -5.04 -19.91
N MET A 449 -0.36 -5.13 -21.22
CA MET A 449 -0.07 -6.37 -21.92
C MET A 449 1.45 -6.55 -21.92
N HIS A 450 1.92 -7.74 -21.59
CA HIS A 450 3.33 -8.09 -21.76
C HIS A 450 3.72 -7.81 -23.23
N ALA A 451 4.56 -6.82 -23.42
CA ALA A 451 5.32 -6.71 -24.67
C ALA A 451 6.42 -7.77 -24.58
N HIS A 452 6.24 -8.88 -25.29
CA HIS A 452 7.29 -9.88 -25.54
C HIS A 452 8.44 -9.27 -26.33
#